data_9a2811a00f4041c86baa04f43fc10468
#
_entry.id   9a2811a00f4041c86baa04f43fc10468
#
_cell.length_a   1.000
_cell.length_b   1.000
_cell.length_c   1.000
_cell.angle_alpha   90.00
_cell.angle_beta   90.00
_cell.angle_gamma   90.00
#
_symmetry.space_group_name_H-M   'P 1'
#
loop_
_entity.id
_entity.type
_entity.pdbx_description
1 polymer ?
#
loop_
_entity_poly.entity_id
_entity_poly.type
_entity_poly.pdbx_seq_one_letter_code
_entity_poly.pdbx_strand_id
1 'polypeptide(L)'
;MLRVSGEFERMAAVLHDVVEDTDVTLEQLTQEGFPPEVIAAVQALTKTKGESRLQAAARAAANRIARAVKLADNAENMDLGRIANPTDKDLARVKDYEQVRARLLASSAD
;
A
#
# COMPACT_ATOMS: atom_id res chain seq x y z
N MET A 1 -12.25 -3.07 -6.75
CA MET A 1 -11.96 -2.85 -5.39
C MET A 1 -10.84 -3.75 -4.89
N LEU A 2 -10.51 -3.66 -3.67
CA LEU A 2 -9.30 -4.24 -3.09
C LEU A 2 -9.31 -5.76 -3.07
N ARG A 3 -8.16 -6.35 -3.36
CA ARG A 3 -7.96 -7.79 -3.39
C ARG A 3 -7.51 -8.35 -2.03
N VAL A 4 -7.89 -7.67 -0.97
CA VAL A 4 -7.58 -8.08 0.39
C VAL A 4 -8.81 -8.74 0.99
N SER A 5 -8.60 -9.79 1.78
CA SER A 5 -9.67 -10.58 2.35
C SER A 5 -9.84 -10.38 3.86
N GLY A 6 -8.85 -9.89 4.56
CA GLY A 6 -8.91 -9.70 5.99
C GLY A 6 -9.64 -8.43 6.39
N GLU A 7 -10.29 -8.45 7.54
CA GLU A 7 -10.98 -7.26 8.05
C GLU A 7 -10.01 -6.14 8.38
N PHE A 8 -8.88 -6.46 9.02
CA PHE A 8 -7.87 -5.47 9.35
C PHE A 8 -7.23 -4.90 8.08
N GLU A 9 -7.01 -5.74 7.09
CA GLU A 9 -6.46 -5.31 5.80
C GLU A 9 -7.41 -4.36 5.10
N ARG A 10 -8.71 -4.63 5.15
CA ARG A 10 -9.73 -3.74 4.55
C ARG A 10 -9.76 -2.40 5.27
N MET A 11 -9.74 -2.41 6.61
CA MET A 11 -9.68 -1.19 7.39
C MET A 11 -8.45 -0.36 7.05
N ALA A 12 -7.28 -1.00 7.02
CA ALA A 12 -6.03 -0.32 6.73
C ALA A 12 -6.05 0.31 5.33
N ALA A 13 -6.61 -0.39 4.36
CA ALA A 13 -6.70 0.11 2.99
C ALA A 13 -7.57 1.37 2.92
N VAL A 14 -8.74 1.32 3.54
CA VAL A 14 -9.66 2.47 3.53
C VAL A 14 -9.09 3.65 4.31
N LEU A 15 -8.56 3.39 5.51
CA LEU A 15 -8.03 4.45 6.37
C LEU A 15 -6.77 5.08 5.79
N HIS A 16 -5.95 4.31 5.10
CA HIS A 16 -4.78 4.81 4.40
C HIS A 16 -5.19 5.89 3.38
N ASP A 17 -6.23 5.62 2.59
CA ASP A 17 -6.75 6.59 1.63
C ASP A 17 -7.31 7.83 2.35
N VAL A 18 -8.01 7.63 3.46
CA VAL A 18 -8.57 8.75 4.24
C VAL A 18 -7.46 9.65 4.75
N VAL A 19 -6.39 9.08 5.29
CA VAL A 19 -5.26 9.86 5.80
C VAL A 19 -4.55 10.64 4.69
N GLU A 20 -4.41 10.04 3.50
CA GLU A 20 -3.77 10.71 2.37
C GLU A 20 -4.63 11.79 1.74
N ASP A 21 -5.94 11.58 1.66
CA ASP A 21 -6.85 12.46 0.92
C ASP A 21 -7.54 13.51 1.78
N THR A 22 -7.42 13.41 3.12
CA THR A 22 -8.08 14.33 4.04
C THR A 22 -7.10 14.80 5.13
N ASP A 23 -7.58 15.65 6.02
CA ASP A 23 -6.80 16.15 7.15
C ASP A 23 -6.83 15.22 8.38
N VAL A 24 -7.42 14.05 8.24
CA VAL A 24 -7.48 13.06 9.33
C VAL A 24 -6.08 12.56 9.64
N THR A 25 -5.72 12.55 10.92
CA THR A 25 -4.40 12.09 11.37
C THR A 25 -4.47 10.71 12.00
N LEU A 26 -3.30 10.08 12.16
CA LEU A 26 -3.20 8.79 12.87
C LEU A 26 -3.66 8.93 14.31
N GLU A 27 -3.37 10.06 14.94
CA GLU A 27 -3.80 10.34 16.31
C GLU A 27 -5.32 10.34 16.41
N GLN A 28 -6.00 10.96 15.44
CA GLN A 28 -7.46 10.96 15.39
C GLN A 28 -8.02 9.56 15.26
N LEU A 29 -7.40 8.73 14.43
CA LEU A 29 -7.83 7.33 14.27
C LEU A 29 -7.67 6.56 15.57
N THR A 30 -6.60 6.80 16.31
CA THR A 30 -6.36 6.18 17.61
C THR A 30 -7.45 6.59 18.59
N GLN A 31 -7.82 7.86 18.61
CA GLN A 31 -8.86 8.38 19.48
C GLN A 31 -10.24 7.82 19.14
N GLU A 32 -10.47 7.50 17.87
CA GLU A 32 -11.73 6.89 17.44
C GLU A 32 -11.85 5.41 17.83
N GLY A 33 -10.78 4.83 18.35
CA GLY A 33 -10.82 3.46 18.85
C GLY A 33 -10.47 2.38 17.84
N PHE A 34 -9.83 2.73 16.72
CA PHE A 34 -9.38 1.72 15.77
C PHE A 34 -8.28 0.86 16.37
N PRO A 35 -8.21 -0.44 16.02
CA PRO A 35 -7.19 -1.34 16.58
C PRO A 35 -5.76 -0.83 16.34
N PRO A 36 -4.87 -0.98 17.34
CA PRO A 36 -3.47 -0.54 17.17
C PRO A 36 -2.78 -1.18 15.98
N GLU A 37 -3.11 -2.43 15.65
CA GLU A 37 -2.55 -3.13 14.50
C GLU A 37 -2.90 -2.44 13.19
N VAL A 38 -4.12 -1.93 13.09
CA VAL A 38 -4.59 -1.20 11.91
C VAL A 38 -3.89 0.16 11.83
N ILE A 39 -3.77 0.86 12.96
CA ILE A 39 -3.07 2.15 13.00
C ILE A 39 -1.62 2.00 12.54
N ALA A 40 -0.92 0.97 13.04
CA ALA A 40 0.46 0.70 12.64
C ALA A 40 0.57 0.40 11.14
N ALA A 41 -0.40 -0.33 10.60
CA ALA A 41 -0.43 -0.64 9.17
C ALA A 41 -0.65 0.63 8.33
N VAL A 42 -1.56 1.50 8.74
CA VAL A 42 -1.81 2.77 8.04
C VAL A 42 -0.54 3.62 8.05
N GLN A 43 0.16 3.68 9.17
CA GLN A 43 1.42 4.40 9.26
C GLN A 43 2.46 3.82 8.29
N ALA A 44 2.55 2.48 8.23
CA ALA A 44 3.49 1.81 7.33
C ALA A 44 3.15 2.03 5.86
N LEU A 45 1.87 2.24 5.54
CA LEU A 45 1.41 2.50 4.17
C LEU A 45 1.55 3.97 3.76
N THR A 46 1.62 4.88 4.72
CA THR A 46 1.68 6.32 4.44
C THR A 46 3.09 6.71 4.05
N LYS A 47 3.24 7.23 2.83
CA LYS A 47 4.54 7.63 2.30
C LYS A 47 5.07 8.86 3.04
N THR A 48 6.33 8.79 3.44
CA THR A 48 7.02 9.90 4.09
C THR A 48 7.67 10.80 3.04
N LYS A 49 7.67 12.10 3.29
CA LYS A 49 8.29 13.07 2.39
C LYS A 49 9.76 12.72 2.15
N GLY A 50 10.17 12.72 0.88
CA GLY A 50 11.54 12.39 0.51
C GLY A 50 11.83 10.90 0.41
N GLU A 51 10.88 10.06 0.75
CA GLU A 51 11.03 8.61 0.70
C GLU A 51 10.85 8.12 -0.75
N SER A 52 11.74 7.23 -1.21
CA SER A 52 11.61 6.63 -2.53
C SER A 52 10.50 5.57 -2.50
N ARG A 53 10.07 5.16 -3.69
CA ARG A 53 9.07 4.09 -3.83
C ARG A 53 9.54 2.78 -3.20
N LEU A 54 10.83 2.44 -3.41
CA LEU A 54 11.39 1.21 -2.84
C LEU A 54 11.56 1.29 -1.32
N GLN A 55 11.90 2.48 -0.80
CA GLN A 55 11.98 2.69 0.65
C GLN A 55 10.60 2.55 1.28
N ALA A 56 9.58 3.13 0.65
CA ALA A 56 8.21 3.00 1.13
C ALA A 56 7.75 1.54 1.09
N ALA A 57 8.10 0.81 0.03
CA ALA A 57 7.77 -0.61 -0.08
C ALA A 57 8.46 -1.44 1.00
N ALA A 58 9.71 -1.15 1.31
CA ALA A 58 10.44 -1.86 2.36
C ALA A 58 9.79 -1.66 3.72
N ARG A 59 9.34 -0.43 4.01
CA ARG A 59 8.66 -0.12 5.27
C ARG A 59 7.31 -0.82 5.36
N ALA A 60 6.53 -0.82 4.26
CA ALA A 60 5.25 -1.53 4.21
C ALA A 60 5.46 -3.03 4.35
N ALA A 61 6.52 -3.58 3.74
CA ALA A 61 6.81 -5.01 3.80
C ALA A 61 7.13 -5.50 5.21
N ALA A 62 7.61 -4.63 6.08
CA ALA A 62 7.90 -4.96 7.47
C ALA A 62 6.64 -5.14 8.32
N ASN A 63 5.48 -4.69 7.83
CA ASN A 63 4.22 -4.81 8.53
C ASN A 63 3.32 -5.77 7.75
N ARG A 64 2.88 -6.84 8.38
CA ARG A 64 2.10 -7.90 7.74
C ARG A 64 0.84 -7.38 7.06
N ILE A 65 0.07 -6.53 7.74
CA ILE A 65 -1.18 -5.98 7.20
C ILE A 65 -0.89 -5.01 6.06
N ALA A 66 0.08 -4.11 6.25
CA ALA A 66 0.46 -3.14 5.22
C ALA A 66 1.00 -3.84 3.97
N ARG A 67 1.76 -4.92 4.14
CA ARG A 67 2.28 -5.70 3.02
C ARG A 67 1.15 -6.28 2.19
N ALA A 68 0.13 -6.86 2.84
CA ALA A 68 -1.02 -7.42 2.14
C ALA A 68 -1.76 -6.35 1.32
N VAL A 69 -2.00 -5.20 1.92
CA VAL A 69 -2.67 -4.07 1.25
C VAL A 69 -1.83 -3.58 0.08
N LYS A 70 -0.52 -3.43 0.28
CA LYS A 70 0.37 -2.92 -0.76
C LYS A 70 0.50 -3.88 -1.93
N LEU A 71 0.51 -5.19 -1.66
CA LEU A 71 0.52 -6.20 -2.73
C LEU A 71 -0.75 -6.15 -3.58
N ALA A 72 -1.90 -5.98 -2.94
CA ALA A 72 -3.18 -5.87 -3.66
C ALA A 72 -3.21 -4.62 -4.53
N ASP A 73 -2.78 -3.48 -3.98
CA ASP A 73 -2.71 -2.22 -4.70
C ASP A 73 -1.73 -2.31 -5.88
N ASN A 74 -0.58 -2.92 -5.66
CA ASN A 74 0.43 -3.13 -6.68
C ASN A 74 -0.11 -3.98 -7.84
N ALA A 75 -0.84 -5.05 -7.53
CA ALA A 75 -1.44 -5.91 -8.55
C ALA A 75 -2.45 -5.15 -9.40
N GLU A 76 -3.26 -4.29 -8.78
CA GLU A 76 -4.21 -3.45 -9.51
C GLU A 76 -3.49 -2.49 -10.46
N ASN A 77 -2.40 -1.89 -10.02
CA ASN A 77 -1.65 -0.92 -10.79
C ASN A 77 -0.85 -1.53 -11.93
N MET A 78 -0.56 -2.83 -11.86
CA MET A 78 0.17 -3.55 -12.90
C MET A 78 -0.71 -4.07 -14.03
N ASP A 79 -2.02 -3.93 -13.92
CA ASP A 79 -2.96 -4.47 -14.91
C ASP A 79 -3.03 -3.58 -16.16
N LEU A 80 -2.21 -3.90 -17.15
CA LEU A 80 -2.19 -3.21 -18.43
C LEU A 80 -3.44 -3.46 -19.27
N GLY A 81 -4.20 -4.52 -18.95
CA GLY A 81 -5.45 -4.82 -19.64
C GLY A 81 -6.51 -3.73 -19.47
N ARG A 82 -6.34 -2.87 -18.47
CA ARG A 82 -7.23 -1.75 -18.22
C ARG A 82 -6.91 -0.53 -19.08
N ILE A 83 -5.78 -0.58 -19.79
CA ILE A 83 -5.30 0.53 -20.62
C ILE A 83 -5.46 0.15 -22.09
N ALA A 84 -6.26 0.90 -22.83
CA ALA A 84 -6.55 0.58 -24.22
C ALA A 84 -5.30 0.64 -25.10
N ASN A 85 -4.45 1.63 -24.91
CA ASN A 85 -3.25 1.82 -25.71
C ASN A 85 -2.06 2.15 -24.80
N PRO A 86 -1.40 1.12 -24.21
CA PRO A 86 -0.26 1.37 -23.33
C PRO A 86 0.86 2.11 -24.07
N THR A 87 1.37 3.16 -23.42
CA THR A 87 2.49 3.94 -23.93
C THR A 87 3.79 3.44 -23.29
N ASP A 88 4.93 3.93 -23.80
CA ASP A 88 6.23 3.64 -23.19
C ASP A 88 6.27 4.07 -21.73
N LYS A 89 5.58 5.16 -21.40
CA LYS A 89 5.47 5.66 -20.03
C LYS A 89 4.72 4.67 -19.13
N ASP A 90 3.65 4.06 -19.65
CA ASP A 90 2.88 3.05 -18.92
C ASP A 90 3.72 1.81 -18.69
N LEU A 91 4.49 1.38 -19.70
CA LEU A 91 5.36 0.22 -19.59
C LEU A 91 6.48 0.45 -18.58
N ALA A 92 7.05 1.65 -18.55
CA ALA A 92 8.07 2.02 -17.58
C ALA A 92 7.51 1.98 -16.16
N ARG A 93 6.27 2.45 -15.98
CA ARG A 93 5.60 2.43 -14.69
C ARG A 93 5.40 1.00 -14.18
N VAL A 94 5.03 0.08 -15.08
CA VAL A 94 4.86 -1.32 -14.72
C VAL A 94 6.18 -1.92 -14.24
N LYS A 95 7.31 -1.57 -14.85
CA LYS A 95 8.61 -2.04 -14.39
C LYS A 95 8.91 -1.59 -12.97
N ASP A 96 8.55 -0.34 -12.63
CA ASP A 96 8.72 0.17 -11.27
C ASP A 96 7.85 -0.63 -10.29
N TYR A 97 6.62 -0.92 -10.68
CA TYR A 97 5.72 -1.72 -9.84
C TYR A 97 6.22 -3.15 -9.66
N GLU A 98 6.85 -3.72 -10.69
CA GLU A 98 7.45 -5.05 -10.58
C GLU A 98 8.57 -5.08 -9.54
N GLN A 99 9.40 -4.05 -9.50
CA GLN A 99 10.46 -3.93 -8.50
C GLN A 99 9.89 -3.81 -7.09
N VAL A 100 8.84 -3.01 -6.93
CA VAL A 100 8.15 -2.87 -5.66
C VAL A 100 7.57 -4.21 -5.23
N ARG A 101 6.92 -4.91 -6.14
CA ARG A 101 6.33 -6.21 -5.87
C ARG A 101 7.38 -7.23 -5.43
N ALA A 102 8.51 -7.26 -6.10
CA ALA A 102 9.61 -8.15 -5.74
C ALA A 102 10.08 -7.89 -4.31
N ARG A 103 10.20 -6.63 -3.93
CA ARG A 103 10.60 -6.25 -2.58
C ARG A 103 9.58 -6.69 -1.53
N LEU A 104 8.30 -6.52 -1.85
CA LEU A 104 7.22 -6.94 -0.95
C LEU A 104 7.18 -8.45 -0.78
N LEU A 105 7.34 -9.18 -1.87
CA LEU A 105 7.31 -10.65 -1.85
C LEU A 105 8.53 -11.23 -1.14
N ALA A 106 9.67 -10.55 -1.22
CA ALA A 106 10.89 -11.00 -0.55
C ALA A 106 10.69 -11.10 0.97
N SER A 107 9.83 -10.26 1.55
CA SER A 107 9.55 -10.28 2.98
C SER A 107 8.51 -11.32 3.38
N SER A 108 7.80 -11.92 2.42
CA SER A 108 6.73 -12.87 2.72
C SER A 108 7.23 -14.26 3.07
N ALA A 109 8.53 -14.50 2.94
CA ALA A 109 9.13 -15.79 3.25
C ALA A 109 9.25 -16.06 4.76
N ASP A 110 9.00 -15.09 5.58
CA ASP A 110 9.12 -15.22 7.06
C ASP A 110 8.00 -16.04 7.67
#